data_afe0635205a955494bf3fa91be8c7785
#
_entry.id   afe0635205a955494bf3fa91be8c7785
#
_cell.length_a   1.000
_cell.length_b   1.000
_cell.length_c   1.000
_cell.angle_alpha   90.00
_cell.angle_beta   90.00
_cell.angle_gamma   90.00
#
_symmetry.space_group_name_H-M   'P 1'
#
loop_
_entity.id
_entity.type
_entity.pdbx_description
1 polymer ?
#
loop_
_entity_poly.entity_id
_entity_poly.type
_entity_poly.pdbx_seq_one_letter_code
_entity_poly.pdbx_strand_id
1 'polypeptide(L)'
;MKKIISWLIRYVPRKYLQRVGGLGLKAASIFYAGNDVTCPVCNKSYKKFMPYGRINPRPNALCPNCLSLERHRLIWLYLREKTTFFQKKLHILHIAPEACFIKRFEKIHEEFYITADIESPLAKVKMDIHS
;
A
#
# COMPACT_ATOMS: atom_id res chain seq x y z
N MET A 1 -7.31 -26.43 2.61
CA MET A 1 -7.02 -25.05 2.18
C MET A 1 -5.85 -24.41 2.92
N LYS A 2 -5.77 -24.40 4.26
CA LYS A 2 -4.66 -23.74 5.00
C LYS A 2 -3.25 -24.27 4.66
N LYS A 3 -3.09 -25.58 4.43
CA LYS A 3 -1.80 -26.19 4.08
C LYS A 3 -1.29 -25.82 2.69
N ILE A 4 -2.18 -25.66 1.69
CA ILE A 4 -1.82 -25.25 0.32
C ILE A 4 -1.37 -23.80 0.29
N ILE A 5 -2.05 -22.93 1.04
CA ILE A 5 -1.68 -21.50 1.15
C ILE A 5 -0.31 -21.35 1.85
N SER A 6 -0.06 -22.12 2.90
CA SER A 6 1.23 -22.15 3.60
C SER A 6 2.37 -22.64 2.70
N TRP A 7 2.12 -23.66 1.89
CA TRP A 7 3.08 -24.17 0.91
C TRP A 7 3.39 -23.15 -0.21
N LEU A 8 2.35 -22.52 -0.78
CA LEU A 8 2.50 -21.46 -1.78
C LEU A 8 3.32 -20.26 -1.27
N ILE A 9 3.08 -19.82 -0.03
CA ILE A 9 3.82 -18.71 0.59
C ILE A 9 5.31 -19.07 0.79
N ARG A 10 5.63 -20.36 0.97
CA ARG A 10 7.00 -20.82 1.23
C ARG A 10 7.83 -20.98 -0.04
N TYR A 11 7.21 -21.33 -1.18
CA TYR A 11 7.91 -21.66 -2.43
C TYR A 11 7.75 -20.62 -3.54
N VAL A 12 6.75 -19.75 -3.47
CA VAL A 12 6.54 -18.70 -4.48
C VAL A 12 7.20 -17.39 -4.04
N PRO A 13 8.12 -16.83 -4.83
CA PRO A 13 8.74 -15.54 -4.54
C PRO A 13 7.70 -14.46 -4.30
N ARG A 14 7.90 -13.63 -3.27
CA ARG A 14 6.98 -12.54 -2.86
C ARG A 14 6.54 -11.63 -4.02
N LYS A 15 7.40 -11.43 -5.02
CA LYS A 15 7.10 -10.71 -6.28
C LYS A 15 5.84 -11.23 -6.98
N TYR A 16 5.73 -12.55 -7.14
CA TYR A 16 4.60 -13.18 -7.86
C TYR A 16 3.33 -13.20 -7.02
N LEU A 17 3.46 -13.46 -5.72
CA LEU A 17 2.33 -13.40 -4.77
C LEU A 17 1.71 -12.00 -4.71
N GLN A 18 2.52 -10.95 -4.75
CA GLN A 18 2.03 -9.58 -4.77
C GLN A 18 1.31 -9.23 -6.08
N ARG A 19 1.80 -9.70 -7.24
CA ARG A 19 1.16 -9.46 -8.55
C ARG A 19 -0.16 -10.21 -8.69
N VAL A 20 -0.16 -11.50 -8.38
CA VAL A 20 -1.36 -12.35 -8.49
C VAL A 20 -2.40 -11.95 -7.44
N GLY A 21 -1.97 -11.66 -6.21
CA GLY A 21 -2.83 -11.13 -5.15
C GLY A 21 -3.48 -9.80 -5.53
N GLY A 22 -2.73 -8.90 -6.18
CA GLY A 22 -3.25 -7.63 -6.66
C GLY A 22 -4.32 -7.74 -7.73
N LEU A 23 -4.19 -8.70 -8.66
CA LEU A 23 -5.20 -8.98 -9.70
C LEU A 23 -6.47 -9.61 -9.10
N GLY A 24 -6.33 -10.58 -8.21
CA GLY A 24 -7.48 -11.21 -7.53
C GLY A 24 -8.25 -10.22 -6.66
N LEU A 25 -7.54 -9.31 -5.97
CA LEU A 25 -8.17 -8.25 -5.17
C LEU A 25 -8.87 -7.19 -6.03
N LYS A 26 -8.35 -6.87 -7.21
CA LYS A 26 -9.03 -6.00 -8.18
C LYS A 26 -10.32 -6.64 -8.71
N ALA A 27 -10.32 -7.92 -9.01
CA ALA A 27 -11.54 -8.63 -9.39
C ALA A 27 -12.55 -8.64 -8.22
N ALA A 28 -12.10 -8.88 -6.99
CA ALA A 28 -12.94 -8.80 -5.80
C ALA A 28 -13.49 -7.39 -5.55
N SER A 29 -12.83 -6.32 -6.04
CA SER A 29 -13.29 -4.94 -5.86
C SER A 29 -14.66 -4.66 -6.47
N ILE A 30 -15.07 -5.45 -7.46
CA ILE A 30 -16.40 -5.36 -8.11
C ILE A 30 -17.49 -5.62 -7.07
N PHE A 31 -17.31 -6.58 -6.16
CA PHE A 31 -18.25 -6.90 -5.09
C PHE A 31 -18.34 -5.81 -4.01
N TYR A 32 -17.38 -4.91 -3.97
CA TYR A 32 -17.32 -3.79 -3.04
C TYR A 32 -17.69 -2.45 -3.70
N ALA A 33 -18.15 -2.47 -4.95
CA ALA A 33 -18.56 -1.26 -5.68
C ALA A 33 -19.68 -0.51 -4.95
N GLY A 34 -19.54 0.80 -4.85
CA GLY A 34 -20.48 1.68 -4.16
C GLY A 34 -19.85 3.04 -3.88
N ASN A 35 -20.59 3.92 -3.20
CA ASN A 35 -20.18 5.31 -2.95
C ASN A 35 -20.22 5.70 -1.46
N ASP A 36 -20.30 4.74 -0.54
CA ASP A 36 -20.46 5.01 0.89
C ASP A 36 -19.14 5.43 1.55
N VAL A 37 -18.00 4.93 1.02
CA VAL A 37 -16.67 5.28 1.52
C VAL A 37 -15.73 5.58 0.36
N THR A 38 -14.91 6.63 0.49
CA THR A 38 -13.91 7.02 -0.50
C THR A 38 -12.51 6.88 0.07
N CYS A 39 -11.62 6.23 -0.67
CA CYS A 39 -10.22 6.13 -0.29
C CYS A 39 -9.47 7.42 -0.67
N PRO A 40 -8.91 8.18 0.30
CA PRO A 40 -8.23 9.43 0.00
C PRO A 40 -6.92 9.23 -0.79
N VAL A 41 -6.32 8.02 -0.72
CA VAL A 41 -5.06 7.72 -1.41
C VAL A 41 -5.26 7.51 -2.92
N CYS A 42 -6.33 6.86 -3.34
CA CYS A 42 -6.57 6.54 -4.76
C CYS A 42 -7.85 7.16 -5.34
N ASN A 43 -8.62 7.90 -4.55
CA ASN A 43 -9.88 8.56 -4.92
C ASN A 43 -10.95 7.62 -5.52
N LYS A 44 -10.89 6.32 -5.17
CA LYS A 44 -11.91 5.34 -5.55
C LYS A 44 -12.91 5.17 -4.43
N SER A 45 -14.20 5.07 -4.80
CA SER A 45 -15.31 4.89 -3.87
C SER A 45 -15.80 3.45 -3.85
N TYR A 46 -16.28 3.03 -2.69
CA TYR A 46 -16.74 1.66 -2.43
C TYR A 46 -17.92 1.70 -1.46
N LYS A 47 -18.68 0.60 -1.41
CA LYS A 47 -19.69 0.39 -0.36
C LYS A 47 -19.04 0.24 1.02
N LYS A 48 -17.91 -0.46 1.08
CA LYS A 48 -17.04 -0.60 2.26
C LYS A 48 -15.65 -1.05 1.84
N PHE A 49 -14.66 -0.90 2.69
CA PHE A 49 -13.35 -1.50 2.48
C PHE A 49 -13.34 -2.98 2.86
N MET A 50 -12.36 -3.71 2.34
CA MET A 50 -12.18 -5.14 2.62
C MET A 50 -11.67 -5.38 4.04
N PRO A 51 -11.97 -6.54 4.65
CA PRO A 51 -11.35 -6.91 5.92
C PRO A 51 -9.85 -7.19 5.75
N TYR A 52 -9.06 -6.96 6.80
CA TYR A 52 -7.62 -7.22 6.80
C TYR A 52 -7.16 -7.79 8.15
N GLY A 53 -6.38 -8.87 8.10
CA GLY A 53 -5.79 -9.57 9.24
C GLY A 53 -5.95 -11.08 9.13
N ARG A 54 -5.03 -11.84 9.77
CA ARG A 54 -5.02 -13.31 9.69
C ARG A 54 -5.84 -13.97 10.80
N ILE A 55 -5.71 -13.49 12.03
CA ILE A 55 -6.31 -14.11 13.22
C ILE A 55 -7.63 -13.42 13.55
N ASN A 56 -7.60 -12.11 13.71
CA ASN A 56 -8.77 -11.26 13.95
C ASN A 56 -8.86 -10.21 12.84
N PRO A 57 -9.50 -10.51 11.70
CA PRO A 57 -9.57 -9.57 10.60
C PRO A 57 -10.39 -8.34 11.00
N ARG A 58 -9.76 -7.17 10.91
CA ARG A 58 -10.46 -5.90 11.10
C ARG A 58 -11.38 -5.64 9.92
N PRO A 59 -12.67 -5.41 10.12
CA PRO A 59 -13.57 -5.04 9.04
C PRO A 59 -13.22 -3.65 8.50
N ASN A 60 -13.59 -3.38 7.27
CA ASN A 60 -13.47 -2.05 6.65
C ASN A 60 -12.05 -1.45 6.66
N ALA A 61 -11.02 -2.29 6.52
CA ALA A 61 -9.63 -1.91 6.72
C ALA A 61 -8.86 -1.65 5.41
N LEU A 62 -8.95 -2.55 4.42
CA LEU A 62 -8.11 -2.57 3.23
C LEU A 62 -8.84 -2.00 2.01
N CYS A 63 -8.25 -0.99 1.37
CA CYS A 63 -8.78 -0.47 0.10
C CYS A 63 -8.59 -1.51 -1.02
N PRO A 64 -9.67 -1.91 -1.74
CA PRO A 64 -9.58 -2.92 -2.79
C PRO A 64 -8.70 -2.53 -3.99
N ASN A 65 -8.53 -1.23 -4.25
CA ASN A 65 -7.77 -0.74 -5.40
C ASN A 65 -6.29 -0.51 -5.10
N CYS A 66 -5.97 0.30 -4.10
CA CYS A 66 -4.57 0.68 -3.83
C CYS A 66 -3.94 -0.10 -2.67
N LEU A 67 -4.70 -0.96 -2.00
CA LEU A 67 -4.29 -1.78 -0.87
C LEU A 67 -3.81 -0.95 0.34
N SER A 68 -4.25 0.31 0.43
CA SER A 68 -3.99 1.12 1.62
C SER A 68 -4.82 0.63 2.80
N LEU A 69 -4.19 0.58 3.96
CA LEU A 69 -4.80 0.35 5.25
C LEU A 69 -5.19 1.68 5.92
N GLU A 70 -5.85 1.61 7.07
CA GLU A 70 -6.29 2.78 7.84
C GLU A 70 -5.12 3.72 8.14
N ARG A 71 -3.96 3.18 8.60
CA ARG A 71 -2.76 3.98 8.90
C ARG A 71 -2.23 4.71 7.66
N HIS A 72 -2.27 4.08 6.48
CA HIS A 72 -1.82 4.71 5.23
C HIS A 72 -2.75 5.86 4.84
N ARG A 73 -4.07 5.68 4.99
CA ARG A 73 -5.05 6.74 4.74
C ARG A 73 -4.88 7.91 5.70
N LEU A 74 -4.59 7.63 6.98
CA LEU A 74 -4.31 8.66 7.98
C LEU A 74 -3.04 9.44 7.65
N ILE A 75 -1.95 8.77 7.31
CA ILE A 75 -0.69 9.41 6.88
C ILE A 75 -0.94 10.29 5.65
N TRP A 76 -1.66 9.79 4.65
CA TRP A 76 -1.99 10.55 3.45
C TRP A 76 -2.77 11.83 3.77
N LEU A 77 -3.80 11.73 4.61
CA LEU A 77 -4.60 12.88 5.05
C LEU A 77 -3.75 13.88 5.83
N TYR A 78 -2.91 13.41 6.74
CA TYR A 78 -2.01 14.28 7.49
C TYR A 78 -1.05 15.04 6.57
N LEU A 79 -0.40 14.35 5.64
CA LEU A 79 0.49 14.99 4.66
C LEU A 79 -0.23 16.03 3.82
N ARG A 80 -1.49 15.77 3.44
CA ARG A 80 -2.30 16.68 2.63
C ARG A 80 -2.80 17.90 3.41
N GLU A 81 -3.26 17.71 4.65
CA GLU A 81 -3.96 18.75 5.42
C GLU A 81 -3.00 19.56 6.31
N LYS A 82 -1.88 18.96 6.73
CA LYS A 82 -1.00 19.53 7.76
C LYS A 82 0.40 19.86 7.26
N THR A 83 0.73 19.55 6.01
CA THR A 83 2.07 19.80 5.46
C THR A 83 1.99 20.36 4.04
N THR A 84 3.14 20.81 3.52
CA THR A 84 3.31 21.22 2.12
C THR A 84 3.72 20.08 1.19
N PHE A 85 3.59 18.84 1.64
CA PHE A 85 4.09 17.64 0.96
C PHE A 85 3.63 17.52 -0.50
N PHE A 86 2.36 17.80 -0.79
CA PHE A 86 1.80 17.71 -2.13
C PHE A 86 1.90 19.02 -2.95
N GLN A 87 2.43 20.10 -2.33
CA GLN A 87 2.47 21.43 -2.95
C GLN A 87 3.87 21.80 -3.44
N LYS A 88 4.91 21.17 -2.91
CA LYS A 88 6.30 21.47 -3.21
C LYS A 88 7.08 20.19 -3.48
N LYS A 89 8.08 20.25 -4.34
CA LYS A 89 9.08 19.17 -4.46
C LYS A 89 9.96 19.18 -3.23
N LEU A 90 10.01 18.06 -2.54
CA LEU A 90 10.75 17.86 -1.29
C LEU A 90 11.73 16.71 -1.45
N HIS A 91 12.87 16.77 -0.76
CA HIS A 91 13.76 15.62 -0.58
C HIS A 91 13.13 14.65 0.41
N ILE A 92 12.73 13.48 -0.07
CA ILE A 92 12.02 12.47 0.72
C ILE A 92 12.85 11.19 0.79
N LEU A 93 13.13 10.75 1.99
CA LEU A 93 13.62 9.41 2.28
C LEU A 93 12.48 8.58 2.88
N HIS A 94 11.99 7.61 2.13
CA HIS A 94 10.91 6.73 2.54
C HIS A 94 11.46 5.37 2.97
N ILE A 95 11.58 5.19 4.27
CA ILE A 95 12.08 3.94 4.88
C ILE A 95 10.93 2.94 4.97
N ALA A 96 11.21 1.66 4.68
CA ALA A 96 10.22 0.57 4.63
C ALA A 96 9.00 0.92 3.73
N PRO A 97 9.23 1.21 2.44
CA PRO A 97 8.24 1.83 1.58
C PRO A 97 7.00 0.95 1.34
N GLU A 98 5.84 1.58 1.45
CA GLU A 98 4.56 0.94 1.18
C GLU A 98 4.14 1.12 -0.28
N ALA A 99 3.72 0.03 -0.92
CA ALA A 99 3.36 0.00 -2.33
C ALA A 99 2.27 1.01 -2.73
N CYS A 100 1.35 1.35 -1.81
CA CYS A 100 0.26 2.30 -2.07
C CYS A 100 0.75 3.74 -2.25
N PHE A 101 1.95 4.09 -1.77
CA PHE A 101 2.52 5.44 -1.84
C PHE A 101 3.55 5.62 -2.94
N ILE A 102 4.39 4.61 -3.21
CA ILE A 102 5.60 4.73 -4.04
C ILE A 102 5.35 5.48 -5.34
N LYS A 103 4.49 4.97 -6.21
CA LYS A 103 4.23 5.59 -7.52
C LYS A 103 3.66 7.01 -7.43
N ARG A 104 2.92 7.30 -6.34
CA ARG A 104 2.32 8.62 -6.13
C ARG A 104 3.35 9.64 -5.68
N PHE A 105 4.21 9.25 -4.75
CA PHE A 105 5.28 10.11 -4.26
C PHE A 105 6.37 10.30 -5.31
N GLU A 106 6.73 9.26 -6.07
CA GLU A 106 7.63 9.38 -7.22
C GLU A 106 7.11 10.41 -8.25
N LYS A 107 5.81 10.38 -8.56
CA LYS A 107 5.22 11.33 -9.51
C LYS A 107 5.28 12.78 -9.03
N ILE A 108 5.27 13.01 -7.72
CA ILE A 108 5.26 14.36 -7.14
C ILE A 108 6.68 14.89 -6.96
N HIS A 109 7.58 14.05 -6.42
CA HIS A 109 8.91 14.47 -5.99
C HIS A 109 10.03 14.04 -6.94
N GLU A 110 9.73 13.15 -7.91
CA GLU A 110 10.63 12.70 -8.99
C GLU A 110 11.98 12.18 -8.42
N GLU A 111 13.11 12.78 -8.87
CA GLU A 111 14.47 12.41 -8.42
C GLU A 111 14.74 12.68 -6.95
N PHE A 112 13.95 13.54 -6.31
CA PHE A 112 14.08 13.83 -4.87
C PHE A 112 13.42 12.81 -3.95
N TYR A 113 12.76 11.79 -4.53
CA TYR A 113 12.13 10.71 -3.78
C TYR A 113 12.97 9.43 -3.82
N ILE A 114 13.48 9.04 -2.65
CA ILE A 114 14.30 7.84 -2.47
C ILE A 114 13.59 6.88 -1.51
N THR A 115 13.53 5.61 -1.88
CA THR A 115 13.02 4.54 -1.03
C THR A 115 14.17 3.68 -0.53
N ALA A 116 14.19 3.37 0.77
CA ALA A 116 15.23 2.60 1.41
C ALA A 116 14.66 1.51 2.34
N ASP A 117 15.29 0.35 2.33
CA ASP A 117 14.95 -0.78 3.21
C ASP A 117 16.09 -1.80 3.17
N ILE A 118 16.20 -2.63 4.22
CA ILE A 118 17.23 -3.65 4.29
C ILE A 118 16.93 -4.86 3.39
N GLU A 119 15.66 -5.25 3.27
CA GLU A 119 15.24 -6.49 2.57
C GLU A 119 14.12 -6.28 1.55
N SER A 120 13.38 -5.18 1.61
CA SER A 120 12.21 -4.97 0.77
C SER A 120 12.58 -4.84 -0.71
N PRO A 121 11.95 -5.62 -1.61
CA PRO A 121 12.15 -5.47 -3.05
C PRO A 121 11.53 -4.17 -3.61
N LEU A 122 10.80 -3.42 -2.80
CA LEU A 122 10.20 -2.13 -3.16
C LEU A 122 11.16 -0.96 -2.97
N ALA A 123 12.25 -1.16 -2.23
CA ALA A 123 13.25 -0.13 -2.00
C ALA A 123 14.23 -0.02 -3.17
N LYS A 124 14.58 1.21 -3.55
CA LYS A 124 15.63 1.50 -4.54
C LYS A 124 17.03 1.36 -3.94
N VAL A 125 17.15 1.67 -2.67
CA VAL A 125 18.41 1.64 -1.93
C VAL A 125 18.31 0.60 -0.82
N LYS A 126 19.29 -0.29 -0.76
CA LYS A 126 19.46 -1.20 0.37
C LYS A 126 20.19 -0.45 1.48
N MET A 127 19.53 -0.25 2.61
CA MET A 127 20.09 0.52 3.72
C MET A 127 19.70 -0.10 5.06
N ASP A 128 20.69 -0.26 5.92
CA ASP A 128 20.51 -0.57 7.34
C ASP A 128 20.58 0.73 8.12
N ILE A 129 19.58 1.02 8.93
CA ILE A 129 19.54 2.24 9.79
C ILE A 129 20.30 2.07 11.10
N HIS A 130 20.81 0.87 11.37
CA HIS A 130 21.58 0.54 12.58
C HIS A 130 23.10 0.54 12.37
N SER A 131 23.58 0.73 11.15
CA SER A 131 25.01 0.73 10.80
C SER A 131 25.56 2.12 10.57
#